data_2628ac06ca60a89f093b47e4c1330c1b
#
_entry.id   2628ac06ca60a89f093b47e4c1330c1b
#
_cell.length_a   1.000
_cell.length_b   1.000
_cell.length_c   1.000
_cell.angle_alpha   90.00
_cell.angle_beta   90.00
_cell.angle_gamma   90.00
#
_symmetry.space_group_name_H-M   'P 1'
#
loop_
_entity.id
_entity.type
_entity.pdbx_description
1 polymer ?
#
loop_
_entity_poly.entity_id
_entity_poly.type
_entity_poly.pdbx_seq_one_letter_code
_entity_poly.pdbx_strand_id
1 'polypeptide(L)'
;MSNRHTKYRFFLYKMANKLRNLEGEYFAAEVDAIIEEIRRKKLDKWGPYEQLIKWLEGKKAEVLAKPKAKARQYDPFEIPMSGVGRIALFGLSNVGKSTLMNAITNTEVDVGAYLHTTTIGQAGACTYQGVTFQIVDLPGFLDFKEDWTISKQINRVARTSDAIMMVVDLSMDIDRQLEFLTEQLVEAKILVDGESDYKIAVIATKGDLQGSKETYQELLEKTKWLVYPTAYNNEESLEQLKKSLFELLKIIRVYTKTPGKKPNLEEPFVIRKGATVADVAEKIHTSFLKRFRYAKIWGTSTVHDGHQVGLSHILHDKDIVELTLSR
;
A
#
# COMPACT_ATOMS: atom_id res chain seq x y z
N MET A 1 -17.90 14.46 -29.36
CA MET A 1 -16.60 13.70 -29.47
C MET A 1 -15.94 13.41 -28.12
N SER A 2 -16.30 14.07 -27.04
CA SER A 2 -15.67 13.98 -25.71
C SER A 2 -15.77 12.60 -24.99
N ASN A 3 -16.88 11.86 -25.14
CA ASN A 3 -17.17 10.69 -24.31
C ASN A 3 -16.36 9.40 -24.66
N ARG A 4 -15.96 9.20 -25.92
CA ARG A 4 -15.19 7.99 -26.33
C ARG A 4 -13.73 8.06 -25.91
N HIS A 5 -13.09 9.21 -26.01
CA HIS A 5 -11.70 9.40 -25.58
C HIS A 5 -11.54 9.32 -24.06
N THR A 6 -12.48 9.84 -23.30
CA THR A 6 -12.49 9.74 -21.83
C THR A 6 -12.63 8.28 -21.39
N LYS A 7 -13.54 7.51 -22.03
CA LYS A 7 -13.71 6.07 -21.76
C LYS A 7 -12.44 5.27 -22.11
N TYR A 8 -11.74 5.64 -23.18
CA TYR A 8 -10.49 5.01 -23.59
C TYR A 8 -9.36 5.28 -22.58
N ARG A 9 -9.20 6.52 -22.11
CA ARG A 9 -8.22 6.87 -21.07
C ARG A 9 -8.47 6.08 -19.77
N PHE A 10 -9.71 6.00 -19.36
CA PHE A 10 -10.10 5.21 -18.18
C PHE A 10 -9.83 3.71 -18.35
N PHE A 11 -10.04 3.18 -19.55
CA PHE A 11 -9.70 1.79 -19.87
C PHE A 11 -8.19 1.55 -19.79
N LEU A 12 -7.38 2.43 -20.39
CA LEU A 12 -5.92 2.36 -20.32
C LEU A 12 -5.40 2.34 -18.88
N TYR A 13 -5.99 3.19 -18.06
CA TYR A 13 -5.68 3.27 -16.65
C TYR A 13 -5.97 1.94 -15.90
N LYS A 14 -7.19 1.40 -16.03
CA LYS A 14 -7.54 0.09 -15.44
C LYS A 14 -6.63 -1.04 -15.92
N MET A 15 -6.32 -1.05 -17.20
CA MET A 15 -5.40 -2.01 -17.80
C MET A 15 -3.99 -1.90 -17.20
N ALA A 16 -3.46 -0.68 -17.10
CA ALA A 16 -2.13 -0.47 -16.54
C ALA A 16 -2.03 -0.96 -15.08
N ASN A 17 -3.08 -0.74 -14.29
CA ASN A 17 -3.14 -1.24 -12.91
C ASN A 17 -3.22 -2.76 -12.82
N LYS A 18 -3.95 -3.41 -13.73
CA LYS A 18 -4.01 -4.87 -13.80
C LYS A 18 -2.66 -5.50 -14.17
N LEU A 19 -1.92 -4.88 -15.09
CA LEU A 19 -0.65 -5.41 -15.60
C LEU A 19 0.56 -5.02 -14.75
N ARG A 20 0.42 -4.10 -13.82
CA ARG A 20 1.52 -3.41 -13.12
C ARG A 20 2.48 -4.33 -12.37
N ASN A 21 1.98 -5.43 -11.79
CA ASN A 21 2.76 -6.33 -10.93
C ASN A 21 2.80 -7.76 -11.48
N LEU A 22 2.43 -7.97 -12.74
CA LEU A 22 2.40 -9.28 -13.36
C LEU A 22 3.66 -9.50 -14.21
N GLU A 23 4.22 -10.70 -14.13
CA GLU A 23 5.42 -11.13 -14.89
C GLU A 23 5.19 -12.48 -15.56
N GLY A 24 5.97 -12.77 -16.61
CA GLY A 24 5.97 -14.06 -17.26
C GLY A 24 4.60 -14.52 -17.78
N GLU A 25 4.23 -15.74 -17.44
CA GLU A 25 2.98 -16.38 -17.91
C GLU A 25 1.72 -15.69 -17.33
N TYR A 26 1.79 -15.14 -16.13
CA TYR A 26 0.67 -14.39 -15.52
C TYR A 26 0.39 -13.08 -16.24
N PHE A 27 1.46 -12.36 -16.64
CA PHE A 27 1.34 -11.18 -17.48
C PHE A 27 0.71 -11.53 -18.82
N ALA A 28 1.18 -12.62 -19.45
CA ALA A 28 0.66 -13.06 -20.74
C ALA A 28 -0.82 -13.44 -20.68
N ALA A 29 -1.24 -14.16 -19.65
CA ALA A 29 -2.64 -14.55 -19.43
C ALA A 29 -3.56 -13.33 -19.23
N GLU A 30 -3.12 -12.33 -18.43
CA GLU A 30 -3.92 -11.11 -18.22
C GLU A 30 -3.98 -10.26 -19.49
N VAL A 31 -2.92 -10.21 -20.30
CA VAL A 31 -2.93 -9.57 -21.62
C VAL A 31 -3.97 -10.22 -22.52
N ASP A 32 -4.03 -11.56 -22.58
CA ASP A 32 -5.03 -12.26 -23.36
C ASP A 32 -6.46 -11.95 -22.89
N ALA A 33 -6.68 -11.93 -21.58
CA ALA A 33 -7.99 -11.58 -21.01
C ALA A 33 -8.42 -10.14 -21.38
N ILE A 34 -7.48 -9.20 -21.37
CA ILE A 34 -7.73 -7.80 -21.77
C ILE A 34 -8.08 -7.71 -23.26
N ILE A 35 -7.36 -8.42 -24.14
CA ILE A 35 -7.64 -8.46 -25.58
C ILE A 35 -9.00 -9.08 -25.85
N GLU A 36 -9.34 -10.15 -25.17
CA GLU A 36 -10.66 -10.77 -25.24
C GLU A 36 -11.79 -9.84 -24.79
N GLU A 37 -11.57 -9.09 -23.71
CA GLU A 37 -12.51 -8.07 -23.24
C GLU A 37 -12.77 -6.99 -24.31
N ILE A 38 -11.70 -6.49 -24.97
CA ILE A 38 -11.79 -5.51 -26.06
C ILE A 38 -12.62 -6.08 -27.22
N ARG A 39 -12.34 -7.32 -27.63
CA ARG A 39 -13.04 -8.01 -28.74
C ARG A 39 -14.51 -8.27 -28.40
N ARG A 40 -14.80 -8.75 -27.19
CA ARG A 40 -16.19 -8.97 -26.71
C ARG A 40 -17.02 -7.70 -26.72
N LYS A 41 -16.40 -6.56 -26.40
CA LYS A 41 -17.04 -5.24 -26.44
C LYS A 41 -17.10 -4.61 -27.83
N LYS A 42 -16.64 -5.32 -28.89
CA LYS A 42 -16.56 -4.87 -30.28
C LYS A 42 -15.83 -3.52 -30.45
N LEU A 43 -14.78 -3.31 -29.65
CA LEU A 43 -13.97 -2.09 -29.67
C LEU A 43 -12.71 -2.24 -30.53
N ASP A 44 -12.36 -3.45 -30.91
CA ASP A 44 -11.18 -3.85 -31.68
C ASP A 44 -11.04 -3.16 -33.05
N LYS A 45 -12.15 -2.72 -33.64
CA LYS A 45 -12.18 -2.01 -34.91
C LYS A 45 -11.99 -0.49 -34.80
N TRP A 46 -11.87 0.04 -33.60
CA TRP A 46 -11.60 1.45 -33.39
C TRP A 46 -10.08 1.68 -33.24
N GLY A 47 -9.49 2.51 -34.11
CA GLY A 47 -8.03 2.67 -34.27
C GLY A 47 -7.20 2.71 -32.97
N PRO A 48 -7.61 3.46 -31.92
CA PRO A 48 -6.87 3.46 -30.66
C PRO A 48 -6.80 2.10 -29.97
N TYR A 49 -7.87 1.28 -30.01
CA TYR A 49 -7.85 -0.07 -29.44
C TYR A 49 -7.10 -1.06 -30.33
N GLU A 50 -7.14 -0.88 -31.65
CA GLU A 50 -6.34 -1.71 -32.56
C GLU A 50 -4.85 -1.53 -32.33
N GLN A 51 -4.40 -0.27 -32.15
CA GLN A 51 -3.01 0.02 -31.80
C GLN A 51 -2.64 -0.53 -30.42
N LEU A 52 -3.57 -0.45 -29.46
CA LEU A 52 -3.38 -1.00 -28.11
C LEU A 52 -3.21 -2.53 -28.16
N ILE A 53 -4.04 -3.24 -28.94
CA ILE A 53 -3.92 -4.70 -29.10
C ILE A 53 -2.54 -5.06 -29.67
N LYS A 54 -2.10 -4.40 -30.75
CA LYS A 54 -0.77 -4.63 -31.33
C LYS A 54 0.36 -4.39 -30.32
N TRP A 55 0.23 -3.33 -29.53
CA TRP A 55 1.20 -3.02 -28.46
C TRP A 55 1.19 -4.11 -27.37
N LEU A 56 0.03 -4.55 -26.93
CA LEU A 56 -0.14 -5.61 -25.91
C LEU A 56 0.45 -6.94 -26.40
N GLU A 57 0.17 -7.33 -27.64
CA GLU A 57 0.73 -8.55 -28.25
C GLU A 57 2.24 -8.47 -28.36
N GLY A 58 2.79 -7.31 -28.75
CA GLY A 58 4.23 -7.06 -28.77
C GLY A 58 4.88 -7.16 -27.39
N LYS A 59 4.24 -6.57 -26.37
CA LYS A 59 4.71 -6.64 -24.98
C LYS A 59 4.62 -8.07 -24.42
N LYS A 60 3.56 -8.81 -24.72
CA LYS A 60 3.42 -10.22 -24.36
C LYS A 60 4.56 -11.05 -24.96
N ALA A 61 4.86 -10.86 -26.26
CA ALA A 61 5.95 -11.55 -26.93
C ALA A 61 7.31 -11.20 -26.30
N GLU A 62 7.54 -9.93 -25.96
CA GLU A 62 8.75 -9.47 -25.27
C GLU A 62 8.93 -10.12 -23.90
N VAL A 63 7.85 -10.20 -23.11
CA VAL A 63 7.86 -10.79 -21.76
C VAL A 63 8.11 -12.30 -21.81
N LEU A 64 7.49 -13.01 -22.77
CA LEU A 64 7.67 -14.45 -22.97
C LEU A 64 9.03 -14.81 -23.60
N ALA A 65 9.60 -13.93 -24.44
CA ALA A 65 10.91 -14.13 -25.04
C ALA A 65 12.09 -13.87 -24.08
N LYS A 66 11.84 -13.22 -22.93
CA LYS A 66 12.88 -13.02 -21.92
C LYS A 66 13.28 -14.36 -21.33
N PRO A 67 14.59 -14.76 -21.44
CA PRO A 67 15.06 -15.98 -20.80
C PRO A 67 14.77 -15.89 -19.28
N LYS A 68 14.27 -17.01 -18.70
CA LYS A 68 13.99 -17.11 -17.27
C LYS A 68 15.14 -16.54 -16.46
N ALA A 69 14.84 -15.47 -15.76
CA ALA A 69 15.63 -14.83 -14.71
C ALA A 69 17.15 -14.87 -14.91
N LYS A 70 17.72 -13.85 -15.53
CA LYS A 70 19.01 -13.35 -15.06
C LYS A 70 18.82 -13.02 -13.57
N ALA A 71 19.72 -13.54 -12.72
CA ALA A 71 19.76 -13.21 -11.32
C ALA A 71 19.46 -11.72 -11.15
N ARG A 72 18.47 -11.39 -10.30
CA ARG A 72 18.01 -10.03 -10.06
C ARG A 72 19.26 -9.17 -9.86
N GLN A 73 19.50 -8.26 -10.77
CA GLN A 73 20.67 -7.39 -10.69
C GLN A 73 20.49 -6.61 -9.40
N TYR A 74 21.43 -6.76 -8.46
CA TYR A 74 21.41 -6.08 -7.17
C TYR A 74 21.24 -4.58 -7.42
N ASP A 75 20.09 -4.07 -7.04
CA ASP A 75 19.83 -2.64 -7.08
C ASP A 75 20.11 -2.10 -5.68
N PRO A 76 21.19 -1.35 -5.49
CA PRO A 76 21.56 -0.84 -4.16
C PRO A 76 20.49 0.08 -3.56
N PHE A 77 19.47 0.42 -4.33
CA PHE A 77 18.38 1.33 -3.96
C PHE A 77 17.05 0.60 -3.71
N GLU A 78 17.03 -0.71 -3.84
CA GLU A 78 15.83 -1.50 -3.56
C GLU A 78 15.73 -1.77 -2.05
N ILE A 79 14.77 -1.14 -1.38
CA ILE A 79 14.39 -1.51 -0.01
C ILE A 79 13.44 -2.70 -0.12
N PRO A 80 13.84 -3.92 0.30
CA PRO A 80 12.95 -5.06 0.26
C PRO A 80 11.71 -4.80 1.12
N MET A 81 10.54 -5.23 0.64
CA MET A 81 9.30 -5.10 1.39
C MET A 81 9.29 -6.12 2.53
N SER A 82 9.03 -5.67 3.75
CA SER A 82 8.85 -6.53 4.92
C SER A 82 7.51 -6.23 5.60
N GLY A 83 6.93 -7.24 6.25
CA GLY A 83 5.63 -7.10 6.89
C GLY A 83 4.46 -7.10 5.91
N VAL A 84 3.32 -6.62 6.37
CA VAL A 84 2.03 -6.70 5.65
C VAL A 84 1.71 -5.50 4.78
N GLY A 85 2.55 -4.47 4.84
CA GLY A 85 2.39 -3.23 4.08
C GLY A 85 3.57 -2.30 4.33
N ARG A 86 3.71 -1.29 3.48
CA ARG A 86 4.76 -0.27 3.54
C ARG A 86 4.14 1.12 3.53
N ILE A 87 4.65 1.98 4.41
CA ILE A 87 4.30 3.39 4.49
C ILE A 87 5.58 4.20 4.29
N ALA A 88 5.59 5.13 3.33
CA ALA A 88 6.69 6.05 3.12
C ALA A 88 6.44 7.36 3.86
N LEU A 89 7.43 7.84 4.62
CA LEU A 89 7.45 9.17 5.21
C LEU A 89 8.10 10.14 4.23
N PHE A 90 7.40 11.20 3.91
CA PHE A 90 7.75 12.18 2.90
C PHE A 90 7.65 13.59 3.47
N GLY A 91 8.71 14.38 3.42
CA GLY A 91 8.72 15.70 4.04
C GLY A 91 10.06 16.40 3.94
N LEU A 92 10.08 17.69 4.28
CA LEU A 92 11.28 18.51 4.35
C LEU A 92 12.31 17.93 5.34
N SER A 93 13.54 18.39 5.26
CA SER A 93 14.54 18.10 6.28
C SER A 93 14.14 18.71 7.63
N ASN A 94 14.50 18.03 8.71
CA ASN A 94 14.28 18.49 10.08
C ASN A 94 12.80 18.64 10.53
N VAL A 95 11.82 18.20 9.74
CA VAL A 95 10.41 18.14 10.18
C VAL A 95 10.12 16.99 11.16
N GLY A 96 11.14 16.21 11.52
CA GLY A 96 11.02 15.14 12.51
C GLY A 96 10.68 13.75 11.98
N LYS A 97 10.86 13.46 10.67
CA LYS A 97 10.59 12.13 10.09
C LYS A 97 11.34 11.00 10.78
N SER A 98 12.66 11.11 10.89
CA SER A 98 13.51 10.08 11.52
C SER A 98 13.24 9.95 13.01
N THR A 99 12.96 11.06 13.69
CA THR A 99 12.55 11.06 15.11
C THR A 99 11.20 10.31 15.26
N LEU A 100 10.25 10.59 14.39
CA LEU A 100 8.97 9.90 14.36
C LEU A 100 9.14 8.41 14.10
N MET A 101 9.92 8.05 13.09
CA MET A 101 10.19 6.65 12.77
C MET A 101 10.77 5.92 13.98
N ASN A 102 11.78 6.50 14.64
CA ASN A 102 12.39 5.90 15.84
C ASN A 102 11.40 5.74 16.99
N ALA A 103 10.44 6.68 17.14
CA ALA A 103 9.45 6.64 18.20
C ALA A 103 8.36 5.58 17.98
N ILE A 104 8.02 5.24 16.73
CA ILE A 104 6.94 4.29 16.41
C ILE A 104 7.44 2.91 15.98
N THR A 105 8.75 2.76 15.70
CA THR A 105 9.33 1.48 15.33
C THR A 105 9.99 0.80 16.53
N ASN A 106 9.87 -0.51 16.62
CA ASN A 106 10.54 -1.29 17.65
C ASN A 106 12.00 -1.49 17.23
N THR A 107 12.94 -0.99 18.04
CA THR A 107 14.39 -1.16 17.84
C THR A 107 14.87 -2.60 17.99
N GLU A 108 14.04 -3.51 18.51
CA GLU A 108 14.35 -4.92 18.76
C GLU A 108 14.05 -5.85 17.58
N VAL A 109 13.30 -5.42 16.58
CA VAL A 109 13.07 -6.22 15.37
C VAL A 109 14.24 -6.00 14.43
N ASP A 110 14.98 -7.07 14.19
CA ASP A 110 16.21 -7.17 13.39
C ASP A 110 16.27 -6.20 12.19
N VAL A 111 16.77 -5.00 12.43
CA VAL A 111 17.17 -4.04 11.39
C VAL A 111 18.46 -4.52 10.70
N GLY A 112 19.02 -5.64 11.17
CA GLY A 112 20.33 -6.18 10.80
C GLY A 112 20.50 -6.56 9.33
N ALA A 113 19.45 -6.67 8.53
CA ALA A 113 19.56 -6.96 7.10
C ALA A 113 19.74 -5.72 6.21
N TYR A 114 19.57 -4.50 6.76
CA TYR A 114 19.48 -3.25 5.97
C TYR A 114 20.61 -2.25 6.21
N LEU A 115 21.58 -2.58 7.07
CA LEU A 115 22.69 -1.70 7.44
C LEU A 115 23.70 -1.38 6.33
N HIS A 116 23.54 -1.96 5.14
CA HIS A 116 24.46 -1.74 4.02
C HIS A 116 23.95 -0.82 2.90
N THR A 117 22.77 -0.20 3.07
CA THR A 117 22.24 0.76 2.08
C THR A 117 22.33 2.19 2.64
N THR A 118 23.50 2.75 2.59
CA THR A 118 23.87 3.98 3.30
C THR A 118 23.40 5.29 2.66
N THR A 119 22.49 5.30 1.68
CA THR A 119 22.25 6.56 0.94
C THR A 119 20.79 6.96 0.70
N ILE A 120 19.74 6.12 0.96
CA ILE A 120 18.45 6.42 0.33
C ILE A 120 17.23 6.40 1.23
N GLY A 121 17.34 5.94 2.42
CA GLY A 121 16.23 5.86 3.36
C GLY A 121 16.46 4.78 4.40
N GLN A 122 15.94 5.01 5.58
CA GLN A 122 15.95 4.03 6.65
C GLN A 122 14.60 3.31 6.66
N ALA A 123 14.60 2.00 6.87
CA ALA A 123 13.39 1.23 7.04
C ALA A 123 13.29 0.74 8.48
N GLY A 124 12.11 0.86 9.07
CA GLY A 124 11.81 0.37 10.41
C GLY A 124 10.55 -0.49 10.43
N ALA A 125 10.43 -1.36 11.41
CA ALA A 125 9.26 -2.20 11.62
C ALA A 125 8.36 -1.57 12.69
N CYS A 126 7.15 -1.19 12.33
CA CYS A 126 6.13 -0.70 13.24
C CYS A 126 5.14 -1.81 13.55
N THR A 127 4.93 -2.09 14.83
CA THR A 127 3.98 -3.12 15.27
C THR A 127 2.80 -2.47 15.97
N TYR A 128 1.59 -2.84 15.53
CA TYR A 128 0.34 -2.45 16.17
C TYR A 128 -0.55 -3.69 16.35
N GLN A 129 -0.88 -4.02 17.58
CA GLN A 129 -1.74 -5.14 17.97
C GLN A 129 -1.40 -6.46 17.23
N GLY A 130 -0.12 -6.84 17.24
CA GLY A 130 0.37 -8.09 16.63
C GLY A 130 0.57 -8.05 15.11
N VAL A 131 0.35 -6.90 14.48
CA VAL A 131 0.59 -6.72 13.04
C VAL A 131 1.79 -5.82 12.83
N THR A 132 2.76 -6.30 12.05
CA THR A 132 3.96 -5.55 11.69
C THR A 132 3.89 -5.05 10.25
N PHE A 133 4.14 -3.76 10.06
CA PHE A 133 4.25 -3.11 8.76
C PHE A 133 5.50 -2.23 8.70
N GLN A 134 5.99 -2.00 7.51
CA GLN A 134 7.24 -1.29 7.28
C GLN A 134 6.98 0.22 7.18
N ILE A 135 7.77 0.98 7.92
CA ILE A 135 7.90 2.43 7.75
C ILE A 135 9.22 2.71 7.03
N VAL A 136 9.20 3.52 5.99
CA VAL A 136 10.39 3.95 5.27
C VAL A 136 10.55 5.46 5.41
N ASP A 137 11.62 5.87 6.08
CA ASP A 137 12.01 7.27 6.17
C ASP A 137 12.78 7.65 4.91
N LEU A 138 12.17 8.47 4.07
CA LEU A 138 12.82 9.00 2.87
C LEU A 138 13.71 10.20 3.23
N PRO A 139 14.86 10.38 2.55
CA PRO A 139 15.68 11.55 2.74
C PRO A 139 14.85 12.82 2.66
N GLY A 140 15.05 13.73 3.61
CA GLY A 140 14.39 15.03 3.59
C GLY A 140 14.97 15.90 2.47
N PHE A 141 14.10 16.67 1.84
CA PHE A 141 14.52 17.68 0.88
C PHE A 141 15.28 18.80 1.64
N LEU A 142 16.56 18.95 1.38
CA LEU A 142 17.40 19.95 2.03
C LEU A 142 17.25 21.34 1.42
N ASP A 143 17.20 21.39 0.11
CA ASP A 143 16.92 22.56 -0.70
C ASP A 143 16.49 22.09 -2.09
N PHE A 144 15.61 22.84 -2.70
CA PHE A 144 14.82 22.55 -3.87
C PHE A 144 15.61 22.47 -5.19
N LYS A 145 16.93 22.32 -5.11
CA LYS A 145 17.82 22.31 -6.27
C LYS A 145 18.57 20.99 -6.41
N GLU A 146 18.06 20.16 -7.34
CA GLU A 146 18.89 19.41 -8.28
C GLU A 146 19.74 18.24 -7.76
N ASP A 147 19.18 17.32 -6.95
CA ASP A 147 19.72 15.96 -7.04
C ASP A 147 18.68 15.02 -7.66
N TRP A 148 18.68 14.98 -8.99
CA TRP A 148 17.77 14.18 -9.80
C TRP A 148 17.83 12.67 -9.48
N THR A 149 18.94 12.23 -8.89
CA THR A 149 19.14 10.85 -8.46
C THR A 149 18.31 10.54 -7.23
N ILE A 150 18.30 11.45 -6.25
CA ILE A 150 17.51 11.31 -5.01
C ILE A 150 16.02 11.37 -5.31
N SER A 151 15.58 12.30 -6.15
CA SER A 151 14.16 12.41 -6.54
C SER A 151 13.63 11.14 -7.21
N LYS A 152 14.42 10.49 -8.08
CA LYS A 152 14.03 9.21 -8.69
C LYS A 152 13.85 8.08 -7.68
N GLN A 153 14.70 8.03 -6.67
CA GLN A 153 14.68 7.00 -5.63
C GLN A 153 13.51 7.19 -4.68
N ILE A 154 13.27 8.45 -4.26
CA ILE A 154 12.09 8.83 -3.47
C ILE A 154 10.83 8.41 -4.22
N ASN A 155 10.73 8.76 -5.48
CA ASN A 155 9.61 8.39 -6.33
C ASN A 155 9.42 6.87 -6.44
N ARG A 156 10.50 6.11 -6.49
CA ARG A 156 10.43 4.65 -6.56
C ARG A 156 9.89 4.04 -5.28
N VAL A 157 10.40 4.46 -4.11
CA VAL A 157 9.90 3.97 -2.81
C VAL A 157 8.46 4.40 -2.60
N ALA A 158 8.11 5.65 -2.87
CA ALA A 158 6.74 6.14 -2.76
C ALA A 158 5.77 5.30 -3.61
N ARG A 159 6.13 4.99 -4.86
CA ARG A 159 5.31 4.16 -5.76
C ARG A 159 5.18 2.71 -5.35
N THR A 160 6.12 2.17 -4.58
CA THR A 160 6.06 0.80 -4.07
C THR A 160 5.46 0.71 -2.67
N SER A 161 5.05 1.84 -2.10
CA SER A 161 4.40 1.92 -0.80
C SER A 161 2.88 1.83 -0.91
N ASP A 162 2.24 1.27 0.11
CA ASP A 162 0.78 1.18 0.20
C ASP A 162 0.15 2.51 0.62
N ALA A 163 0.93 3.37 1.30
CA ALA A 163 0.54 4.72 1.67
C ALA A 163 1.74 5.66 1.72
N ILE A 164 1.49 6.95 1.51
CA ILE A 164 2.46 8.04 1.59
C ILE A 164 2.00 9.00 2.68
N MET A 165 2.87 9.25 3.65
CA MET A 165 2.63 10.18 4.74
C MET A 165 3.46 11.43 4.52
N MET A 166 2.81 12.55 4.21
CA MET A 166 3.45 13.85 4.23
C MET A 166 3.68 14.27 5.67
N VAL A 167 4.92 14.53 6.04
CA VAL A 167 5.27 14.96 7.40
C VAL A 167 5.45 16.48 7.39
N VAL A 168 4.60 17.16 8.16
CA VAL A 168 4.50 18.62 8.27
C VAL A 168 4.83 19.02 9.70
N ASP A 169 5.69 20.01 9.85
CA ASP A 169 6.11 20.59 11.13
C ASP A 169 5.21 21.77 11.50
N LEU A 170 4.45 21.65 12.59
CA LEU A 170 3.53 22.70 13.05
C LEU A 170 4.23 23.96 13.57
N SER A 171 5.54 23.96 13.76
CA SER A 171 6.32 25.14 14.13
C SER A 171 6.84 25.96 12.94
N MET A 172 6.55 25.50 11.72
CA MET A 172 7.00 26.13 10.48
C MET A 172 5.80 26.61 9.64
N ASP A 173 6.09 27.42 8.63
CA ASP A 173 5.09 27.90 7.65
C ASP A 173 4.39 26.72 6.94
N ILE A 174 3.09 26.57 7.16
CA ILE A 174 2.28 25.48 6.62
C ILE A 174 2.09 25.60 5.12
N ASP A 175 1.85 26.81 4.61
CA ASP A 175 1.63 27.03 3.18
C ASP A 175 2.82 26.59 2.37
N ARG A 176 3.99 27.04 2.79
CA ARG A 176 5.24 26.68 2.12
C ARG A 176 5.53 25.19 2.14
N GLN A 177 5.22 24.50 3.27
CA GLN A 177 5.40 23.06 3.37
C GLN A 177 4.44 22.31 2.46
N LEU A 178 3.14 22.66 2.48
CA LEU A 178 2.11 21.99 1.68
C LEU A 178 2.32 22.22 0.18
N GLU A 179 2.62 23.44 -0.23
CA GLU A 179 2.91 23.79 -1.63
C GLU A 179 4.05 22.92 -2.16
N PHE A 180 5.17 22.93 -1.44
CA PHE A 180 6.33 22.16 -1.82
C PHE A 180 6.04 20.66 -1.90
N LEU A 181 5.46 20.06 -0.84
CA LEU A 181 5.18 18.62 -0.81
C LEU A 181 4.21 18.22 -1.93
N THR A 182 3.24 19.08 -2.23
CA THR A 182 2.30 18.86 -3.31
C THR A 182 2.99 18.91 -4.67
N GLU A 183 3.87 19.89 -4.90
CA GLU A 183 4.66 19.99 -6.13
C GLU A 183 5.51 18.74 -6.34
N GLN A 184 6.17 18.24 -5.29
CA GLN A 184 6.98 17.01 -5.38
C GLN A 184 6.13 15.78 -5.71
N LEU A 185 4.92 15.66 -5.17
CA LEU A 185 3.99 14.58 -5.52
C LEU A 185 3.52 14.69 -6.98
N VAL A 186 3.33 15.90 -7.49
CA VAL A 186 2.98 16.13 -8.90
C VAL A 186 4.14 15.77 -9.82
N GLU A 187 5.36 16.23 -9.51
CA GLU A 187 6.56 15.90 -10.27
C GLU A 187 6.82 14.38 -10.30
N ALA A 188 6.60 13.72 -9.17
CA ALA A 188 6.66 12.26 -9.06
C ALA A 188 5.56 11.53 -9.85
N LYS A 189 4.57 12.23 -10.40
CA LYS A 189 3.35 11.66 -10.99
C LYS A 189 2.58 10.75 -10.03
N ILE A 190 2.67 11.03 -8.75
CA ILE A 190 1.87 10.42 -7.68
C ILE A 190 0.54 11.15 -7.57
N LEU A 191 0.57 12.46 -7.74
CA LEU A 191 -0.59 13.33 -7.82
C LEU A 191 -0.75 13.83 -9.26
N VAL A 192 -1.91 13.61 -9.87
CA VAL A 192 -2.22 14.03 -11.25
C VAL A 192 -3.59 14.70 -11.24
N ASP A 193 -3.69 15.92 -11.72
CA ASP A 193 -4.93 16.71 -11.74
C ASP A 193 -5.62 16.78 -10.36
N GLY A 194 -4.82 16.81 -9.29
CA GLY A 194 -5.30 16.84 -7.91
C GLY A 194 -5.78 15.50 -7.35
N GLU A 195 -5.72 14.42 -8.10
CA GLU A 195 -6.12 13.06 -7.70
C GLU A 195 -4.91 12.13 -7.60
N SER A 196 -5.02 11.12 -6.75
CA SER A 196 -3.97 10.11 -6.55
C SER A 196 -4.57 8.71 -6.37
N ASP A 197 -3.88 7.73 -6.95
CA ASP A 197 -4.17 6.31 -6.71
C ASP A 197 -3.59 5.80 -5.39
N TYR A 198 -2.66 6.56 -4.85
CA TYR A 198 -2.01 6.24 -3.60
C TYR A 198 -2.81 6.82 -2.44
N LYS A 199 -2.77 6.14 -1.31
CA LYS A 199 -3.29 6.68 -0.07
C LYS A 199 -2.31 7.72 0.44
N ILE A 200 -2.72 8.98 0.45
CA ILE A 200 -1.95 10.10 0.95
C ILE A 200 -2.63 10.63 2.21
N ALA A 201 -1.84 10.88 3.25
CA ALA A 201 -2.28 11.54 4.45
C ALA A 201 -1.14 12.41 5.02
N VAL A 202 -1.44 13.22 6.01
CA VAL A 202 -0.49 14.15 6.64
C VAL A 202 -0.24 13.72 8.09
N ILE A 203 1.01 13.71 8.51
CA ILE A 203 1.38 13.66 9.93
C ILE A 203 1.84 15.06 10.32
N ALA A 204 1.13 15.67 11.27
CA ALA A 204 1.49 16.96 11.84
C ALA A 204 2.35 16.72 13.08
N THR A 205 3.63 17.06 13.00
CA THR A 205 4.61 16.87 14.07
C THR A 205 4.73 18.10 14.97
N LYS A 206 5.38 17.94 16.11
CA LYS A 206 5.62 19.01 17.10
C LYS A 206 4.34 19.62 17.67
N GLY A 207 3.31 18.80 17.81
CA GLY A 207 2.03 19.21 18.40
C GLY A 207 2.08 19.59 19.89
N ASP A 208 3.21 19.33 20.54
CA ASP A 208 3.53 19.69 21.92
C ASP A 208 4.07 21.12 22.08
N LEU A 209 4.42 21.79 20.98
CA LEU A 209 4.94 23.14 21.03
C LEU A 209 3.83 24.18 21.19
N GLN A 210 4.19 25.32 21.79
CA GLN A 210 3.28 26.46 21.94
C GLN A 210 2.87 27.00 20.56
N GLY A 211 1.59 27.27 20.35
CA GLY A 211 1.04 27.73 19.06
C GLY A 211 0.67 26.60 18.09
N SER A 212 1.00 25.35 18.40
CA SER A 212 0.76 24.22 17.51
C SER A 212 -0.73 23.95 17.26
N LYS A 213 -1.63 24.33 18.19
CA LYS A 213 -3.07 24.14 18.03
C LYS A 213 -3.65 25.02 16.94
N GLU A 214 -3.24 26.28 16.91
CA GLU A 214 -3.65 27.26 15.90
C GLU A 214 -3.16 26.84 14.52
N THR A 215 -1.88 26.49 14.42
CA THR A 215 -1.27 25.99 13.19
C THR A 215 -1.90 24.66 12.72
N TYR A 216 -2.31 23.82 13.65
CA TYR A 216 -3.02 22.58 13.32
C TYR A 216 -4.40 22.86 12.72
N GLN A 217 -5.16 23.82 13.27
CA GLN A 217 -6.44 24.23 12.69
C GLN A 217 -6.27 24.81 11.27
N GLU A 218 -5.26 25.66 11.09
CA GLU A 218 -4.89 26.18 9.78
C GLU A 218 -4.56 25.05 8.78
N LEU A 219 -3.80 24.05 9.21
CA LEU A 219 -3.46 22.89 8.40
C LEU A 219 -4.72 22.10 7.98
N LEU A 220 -5.70 21.93 8.88
CA LEU A 220 -6.95 21.25 8.59
C LEU A 220 -7.79 21.99 7.52
N GLU A 221 -7.76 23.31 7.53
CA GLU A 221 -8.50 24.14 6.56
C GLU A 221 -7.84 24.15 5.17
N LYS A 222 -6.51 24.01 5.13
CA LYS A 222 -5.72 24.14 3.89
C LYS A 222 -5.49 22.83 3.16
N THR A 223 -5.69 21.69 3.84
CA THR A 223 -5.46 20.38 3.21
C THR A 223 -6.74 19.59 3.04
N LYS A 224 -6.83 18.84 1.96
CA LYS A 224 -7.91 17.86 1.70
C LYS A 224 -7.62 16.47 2.25
N TRP A 225 -6.39 16.21 2.69
CA TRP A 225 -5.99 14.91 3.19
C TRP A 225 -6.27 14.75 4.68
N LEU A 226 -6.39 13.51 5.14
CA LEU A 226 -6.49 13.20 6.57
C LEU A 226 -5.24 13.65 7.30
N VAL A 227 -5.39 14.34 8.43
CA VAL A 227 -4.28 14.85 9.23
C VAL A 227 -4.24 14.12 10.58
N TYR A 228 -3.07 13.60 10.93
CA TYR A 228 -2.80 12.92 12.18
C TYR A 228 -1.84 13.76 13.02
N PRO A 229 -2.32 14.45 14.07
CA PRO A 229 -1.44 15.21 14.96
C PRO A 229 -0.59 14.27 15.82
N THR A 230 0.67 14.64 16.04
CA THR A 230 1.61 13.78 16.77
C THR A 230 2.55 14.60 17.64
N ALA A 231 2.75 14.10 18.87
CA ALA A 231 3.74 14.59 19.82
C ALA A 231 4.63 13.42 20.27
N TYR A 232 5.95 13.57 20.13
CA TYR A 232 6.90 12.47 20.40
C TYR A 232 7.03 12.08 21.86
N ASN A 233 6.75 13.04 22.76
CA ASN A 233 6.83 12.90 24.21
C ASN A 233 5.53 12.37 24.82
N ASN A 234 4.54 12.01 24.00
CA ASN A 234 3.24 11.51 24.42
C ASN A 234 2.99 10.11 23.83
N GLU A 235 3.04 9.11 24.70
CA GLU A 235 2.88 7.70 24.33
C GLU A 235 1.49 7.39 23.75
N GLU A 236 0.45 8.04 24.30
CA GLU A 236 -0.92 7.91 23.80
C GLU A 236 -1.05 8.47 22.38
N SER A 237 -0.39 9.60 22.09
CA SER A 237 -0.34 10.19 20.75
C SER A 237 0.35 9.25 19.75
N LEU A 238 1.43 8.58 20.14
CA LEU A 238 2.13 7.62 19.31
C LEU A 238 1.30 6.36 19.05
N GLU A 239 0.62 5.83 20.06
CA GLU A 239 -0.27 4.68 19.89
C GLU A 239 -1.48 5.03 19.01
N GLN A 240 -2.04 6.22 19.16
CA GLN A 240 -3.12 6.70 18.28
C GLN A 240 -2.63 6.84 16.83
N LEU A 241 -1.40 7.32 16.63
CA LEU A 241 -0.80 7.36 15.30
C LEU A 241 -0.62 5.94 14.71
N LYS A 242 -0.04 4.99 15.47
CA LYS A 242 0.11 3.60 15.00
C LYS A 242 -1.24 2.99 14.59
N LYS A 243 -2.29 3.24 15.37
CA LYS A 243 -3.67 2.85 15.02
C LYS A 243 -4.10 3.46 13.69
N SER A 244 -3.91 4.76 13.52
CA SER A 244 -4.30 5.48 12.31
C SER A 244 -3.54 4.99 11.08
N LEU A 245 -2.24 4.69 11.20
CA LEU A 245 -1.43 4.11 10.15
C LEU A 245 -1.91 2.70 9.77
N PHE A 246 -2.26 1.88 10.76
CA PHE A 246 -2.86 0.56 10.52
C PHE A 246 -4.19 0.67 9.76
N GLU A 247 -5.08 1.56 10.17
CA GLU A 247 -6.38 1.80 9.51
C GLU A 247 -6.19 2.31 8.06
N LEU A 248 -5.18 3.15 7.84
CA LEU A 248 -4.84 3.67 6.52
C LEU A 248 -4.42 2.56 5.55
N LEU A 249 -3.76 1.52 6.01
CA LEU A 249 -3.37 0.38 5.18
C LEU A 249 -4.59 -0.40 4.65
N LYS A 250 -5.77 -0.23 5.26
CA LYS A 250 -7.00 -0.97 4.91
C LYS A 250 -6.78 -2.48 4.92
N ILE A 251 -6.14 -2.97 5.96
CA ILE A 251 -5.93 -4.38 6.23
C ILE A 251 -6.80 -4.83 7.41
N ILE A 252 -7.04 -6.12 7.50
CA ILE A 252 -7.75 -6.78 8.59
C ILE A 252 -6.96 -8.01 9.07
N ARG A 253 -7.16 -8.36 10.33
CA ARG A 253 -6.63 -9.55 10.95
C ARG A 253 -7.69 -10.64 10.94
N VAL A 254 -7.33 -11.80 10.49
CA VAL A 254 -8.19 -12.99 10.54
C VAL A 254 -7.43 -14.09 11.23
N TYR A 255 -8.05 -14.73 12.21
CA TYR A 255 -7.44 -15.85 12.92
C TYR A 255 -7.95 -17.16 12.32
N THR A 256 -7.08 -18.15 12.32
CA THR A 256 -7.47 -19.49 11.82
C THR A 256 -7.68 -20.46 12.96
N LYS A 257 -8.61 -21.36 12.76
CA LYS A 257 -8.94 -22.42 13.68
C LYS A 257 -8.99 -23.76 12.96
N THR A 258 -8.24 -24.72 13.46
CA THR A 258 -8.36 -26.11 12.99
C THR A 258 -9.60 -26.74 13.64
N PRO A 259 -10.43 -27.53 12.89
CA PRO A 259 -11.55 -28.24 13.46
C PRO A 259 -11.19 -29.01 14.75
N GLY A 260 -11.98 -28.80 15.80
CA GLY A 260 -11.76 -29.44 17.11
C GLY A 260 -10.64 -28.85 17.99
N LYS A 261 -9.91 -27.82 17.53
CA LYS A 261 -8.88 -27.13 18.32
C LYS A 261 -9.30 -25.71 18.69
N LYS A 262 -8.59 -25.11 19.65
CA LYS A 262 -8.73 -23.67 19.95
C LYS A 262 -8.15 -22.83 18.80
N PRO A 263 -8.66 -21.62 18.58
CA PRO A 263 -8.09 -20.70 17.58
C PRO A 263 -6.65 -20.30 17.99
N ASN A 264 -5.80 -20.11 16.99
CA ASN A 264 -4.50 -19.45 17.19
C ASN A 264 -4.73 -17.94 17.11
N LEU A 265 -4.61 -17.26 18.26
CA LEU A 265 -4.79 -15.80 18.35
C LEU A 265 -3.45 -15.04 18.39
N GLU A 266 -2.31 -15.75 18.38
CA GLU A 266 -0.99 -15.12 18.45
C GLU A 266 -0.51 -14.66 17.08
N GLU A 267 -0.88 -15.40 16.03
CA GLU A 267 -0.43 -15.13 14.66
C GLU A 267 -1.63 -14.88 13.72
N PRO A 268 -2.09 -13.64 13.60
CA PRO A 268 -3.18 -13.31 12.67
C PRO A 268 -2.73 -13.44 11.21
N PHE A 269 -3.60 -13.97 10.37
CA PHE A 269 -3.51 -13.77 8.93
C PHE A 269 -3.92 -12.34 8.62
N VAL A 270 -2.99 -11.55 8.11
CA VAL A 270 -3.27 -10.19 7.67
C VAL A 270 -3.63 -10.21 6.19
N ILE A 271 -4.80 -9.67 5.90
CA ILE A 271 -5.37 -9.58 4.53
C ILE A 271 -5.97 -8.21 4.29
N ARG A 272 -6.30 -7.88 3.06
CA ARG A 272 -6.92 -6.60 2.73
C ARG A 272 -8.36 -6.54 3.25
N LYS A 273 -8.81 -5.37 3.67
CA LYS A 273 -10.21 -5.12 4.02
C LYS A 273 -11.11 -5.41 2.81
N GLY A 274 -12.19 -6.15 3.03
CA GLY A 274 -13.07 -6.63 1.98
C GLY A 274 -12.67 -7.99 1.39
N ALA A 275 -11.61 -8.62 1.90
CA ALA A 275 -11.23 -9.97 1.56
C ALA A 275 -12.28 -10.99 2.01
N THR A 276 -12.32 -12.11 1.31
CA THR A 276 -13.30 -13.19 1.47
C THR A 276 -12.68 -14.43 2.11
N VAL A 277 -13.52 -15.40 2.45
CA VAL A 277 -13.07 -16.73 2.86
C VAL A 277 -12.20 -17.39 1.79
N ALA A 278 -12.46 -17.13 0.51
CA ALA A 278 -11.63 -17.64 -0.58
C ALA A 278 -10.17 -17.11 -0.48
N ASP A 279 -9.99 -15.82 -0.20
CA ASP A 279 -8.67 -15.22 -0.08
C ASP A 279 -7.86 -15.82 1.08
N VAL A 280 -8.52 -16.12 2.20
CA VAL A 280 -7.88 -16.83 3.34
C VAL A 280 -7.53 -18.26 2.96
N ALA A 281 -8.44 -18.99 2.32
CA ALA A 281 -8.21 -20.37 1.90
C ALA A 281 -7.03 -20.46 0.93
N GLU A 282 -6.96 -19.56 -0.05
CA GLU A 282 -5.87 -19.48 -1.02
C GLU A 282 -4.53 -19.15 -0.35
N LYS A 283 -4.52 -18.20 0.58
CA LYS A 283 -3.32 -17.80 1.33
C LYS A 283 -2.77 -18.92 2.21
N ILE A 284 -3.64 -19.80 2.73
CA ILE A 284 -3.21 -20.99 3.48
C ILE A 284 -2.61 -22.01 2.50
N HIS A 285 -3.36 -22.39 1.46
CA HIS A 285 -2.89 -23.27 0.41
C HIS A 285 -3.90 -23.31 -0.75
N THR A 286 -3.42 -23.21 -1.98
CA THR A 286 -4.27 -23.20 -3.19
C THR A 286 -5.17 -24.43 -3.34
N SER A 287 -4.76 -25.61 -2.82
CA SER A 287 -5.59 -26.82 -2.80
C SER A 287 -6.85 -26.71 -1.94
N PHE A 288 -6.88 -25.76 -0.99
CA PHE A 288 -8.02 -25.58 -0.10
C PHE A 288 -9.25 -25.08 -0.86
N LEU A 289 -9.07 -24.24 -1.88
CA LEU A 289 -10.15 -23.80 -2.76
C LEU A 289 -10.83 -24.98 -3.48
N LYS A 290 -10.03 -25.94 -3.99
CA LYS A 290 -10.57 -27.11 -4.73
C LYS A 290 -11.32 -28.11 -3.83
N ARG A 291 -10.95 -28.18 -2.57
CA ARG A 291 -11.50 -29.09 -1.56
C ARG A 291 -12.45 -28.43 -0.58
N PHE A 292 -12.73 -27.13 -0.77
CA PHE A 292 -13.59 -26.36 0.13
C PHE A 292 -15.00 -26.94 0.17
N ARG A 293 -15.55 -27.07 1.38
CA ARG A 293 -16.94 -27.46 1.60
C ARG A 293 -17.75 -26.31 2.20
N TYR A 294 -17.32 -25.77 3.32
CA TYR A 294 -17.84 -24.57 3.99
C TYR A 294 -16.79 -24.04 4.98
N ALA A 295 -16.99 -22.82 5.42
CA ALA A 295 -16.26 -22.26 6.55
C ALA A 295 -17.22 -21.97 7.71
N LYS A 296 -16.71 -22.04 8.95
CA LYS A 296 -17.40 -21.52 10.12
C LYS A 296 -16.71 -20.27 10.58
N ILE A 297 -17.48 -19.23 10.90
CA ILE A 297 -16.96 -17.93 11.32
C ILE A 297 -17.46 -17.60 12.72
N TRP A 298 -16.52 -17.10 13.54
CA TRP A 298 -16.78 -16.46 14.84
C TRP A 298 -16.26 -15.04 14.74
N GLY A 299 -17.12 -14.06 14.98
CA GLY A 299 -16.77 -12.65 14.90
C GLY A 299 -17.89 -11.77 14.36
N THR A 300 -17.54 -10.56 13.95
CA THR A 300 -18.53 -9.51 13.61
C THR A 300 -19.06 -9.59 12.18
N SER A 301 -18.51 -10.43 11.31
CA SER A 301 -19.00 -10.58 9.94
C SER A 301 -20.23 -11.51 9.85
N THR A 302 -20.62 -12.17 10.93
CA THR A 302 -21.77 -13.08 10.97
C THR A 302 -22.71 -12.74 12.12
N VAL A 303 -23.98 -13.15 11.98
CA VAL A 303 -25.04 -12.85 12.96
C VAL A 303 -24.85 -13.63 14.27
N HIS A 304 -24.27 -14.82 14.21
CA HIS A 304 -23.99 -15.66 15.37
C HIS A 304 -22.71 -16.47 15.18
N ASP A 305 -22.08 -16.80 16.28
CA ASP A 305 -20.82 -17.55 16.30
C ASP A 305 -20.96 -18.96 15.71
N GLY A 306 -19.96 -19.37 14.92
CA GLY A 306 -19.95 -20.66 14.25
C GLY A 306 -20.87 -20.75 13.03
N HIS A 307 -21.34 -19.61 12.52
CA HIS A 307 -22.16 -19.56 11.30
C HIS A 307 -21.42 -20.16 10.10
N GLN A 308 -22.11 -20.99 9.32
CA GLN A 308 -21.57 -21.61 8.11
C GLN A 308 -21.72 -20.67 6.93
N VAL A 309 -20.61 -20.44 6.24
CA VAL A 309 -20.55 -19.54 5.07
C VAL A 309 -19.83 -20.18 3.89
N GLY A 310 -20.02 -19.61 2.72
CA GLY A 310 -19.34 -19.98 1.47
C GLY A 310 -18.05 -19.17 1.25
N LEU A 311 -17.36 -19.45 0.13
CA LEU A 311 -16.11 -18.79 -0.26
C LEU A 311 -16.24 -17.28 -0.45
N SER A 312 -17.39 -16.78 -0.89
CA SER A 312 -17.61 -15.36 -1.18
C SER A 312 -17.95 -14.51 0.04
N HIS A 313 -18.01 -15.09 1.24
CA HIS A 313 -18.31 -14.37 2.46
C HIS A 313 -17.17 -13.38 2.77
N ILE A 314 -17.52 -12.10 2.96
CA ILE A 314 -16.58 -11.01 3.30
C ILE A 314 -16.27 -11.07 4.78
N LEU A 315 -14.98 -11.03 5.11
CA LEU A 315 -14.48 -11.11 6.47
C LEU A 315 -14.28 -9.72 7.08
N HIS A 316 -14.45 -9.65 8.41
CA HIS A 316 -14.17 -8.47 9.22
C HIS A 316 -12.91 -8.66 10.07
N ASP A 317 -12.40 -7.55 10.61
CA ASP A 317 -11.24 -7.57 11.48
C ASP A 317 -11.52 -8.39 12.76
N LYS A 318 -10.58 -9.27 13.09
CA LYS A 318 -10.61 -10.24 14.20
C LYS A 318 -11.58 -11.41 14.04
N ASP A 319 -12.14 -11.64 12.86
CA ASP A 319 -12.88 -12.88 12.62
C ASP A 319 -11.99 -14.11 12.77
N ILE A 320 -12.57 -15.19 13.31
CA ILE A 320 -11.95 -16.50 13.40
C ILE A 320 -12.56 -17.39 12.34
N VAL A 321 -11.74 -17.98 11.48
CA VAL A 321 -12.15 -18.82 10.35
C VAL A 321 -11.73 -20.28 10.57
N GLU A 322 -12.71 -21.20 10.54
CA GLU A 322 -12.47 -22.63 10.52
C GLU A 322 -12.89 -23.16 9.14
N LEU A 323 -11.91 -23.62 8.35
CA LEU A 323 -12.18 -24.19 7.03
C LEU A 323 -12.50 -25.68 7.14
N THR A 324 -13.60 -26.13 6.52
CA THR A 324 -13.96 -27.53 6.37
C THR A 324 -13.76 -27.94 4.91
N LEU A 325 -12.92 -28.96 4.71
CA LEU A 325 -12.56 -29.49 3.40
C LEU A 325 -13.23 -30.83 3.13
N SER A 326 -13.50 -31.12 1.86
CA SER A 326 -13.87 -32.46 1.42
C SER A 326 -12.66 -33.41 1.54
N ARG A 327 -12.94 -34.66 1.82
CA ARG A 327 -11.94 -35.75 1.87
C ARG A 327 -11.27 -35.99 0.52
#